data_a58a0ca1905f072316f6e5a81775a09f
#
_entry.id   a58a0ca1905f072316f6e5a81775a09f
#
_cell.length_a   1.000
_cell.length_b   1.000
_cell.length_c   1.000
_cell.angle_alpha   90.00
_cell.angle_beta   90.00
_cell.angle_gamma   90.00
#
_symmetry.space_group_name_H-M   'P 1'
#
loop_
_entity.id
_entity.type
_entity.pdbx_description
1 polymer ?
#
loop_
_entity_poly.entity_id
_entity_poly.type
_entity_poly.pdbx_seq_one_letter_code
_entity_poly.pdbx_strand_id
1 'polypeptide(L)'
;FTGLQHPRSVVANGGIYQWKDGRKNWDTMTAVFDYGPQNDLATGFQVTFGSRMHNGDENPSEIYYSNGGELNLISNKVSSKGGLTQRLAEAMGMQANLLPEYNLAKSEKVVASANTGGDALTSAHVRNWMECIRSRKQPNAPVEAGYYHSIANIMTTAASRTGFKATFDEKTQEVMVGGKVFRY
;
A
#
# COMPACT_ATOMS: atom_id res chain seq x y z
N PHE A 1 4.99 -3.36 -9.45
CA PHE A 1 5.60 -4.62 -9.04
C PHE A 1 4.68 -5.80 -9.37
N THR A 2 3.44 -5.82 -8.89
CA THR A 2 2.53 -6.97 -9.01
C THR A 2 1.62 -6.92 -10.25
N GLY A 3 1.49 -5.77 -10.90
CA GLY A 3 0.53 -5.54 -11.98
C GLY A 3 -0.93 -5.42 -11.53
N LEU A 4 -1.20 -5.57 -10.23
CA LEU A 4 -2.55 -5.43 -9.69
C LEU A 4 -2.88 -3.94 -9.49
N GLN A 5 -4.01 -3.53 -10.03
CA GLN A 5 -4.37 -2.12 -10.18
C GLN A 5 -5.01 -1.53 -8.91
N HIS A 6 -5.89 -2.30 -8.26
CA HIS A 6 -6.59 -1.91 -7.03
C HIS A 6 -6.84 -3.12 -6.15
N PRO A 7 -7.11 -2.95 -4.84
CA PRO A 7 -7.48 -4.06 -3.99
C PRO A 7 -8.85 -4.63 -4.38
N ARG A 8 -9.01 -5.94 -4.29
CA ARG A 8 -10.33 -6.60 -4.44
C ARG A 8 -11.23 -6.32 -3.25
N SER A 9 -10.66 -6.06 -2.07
CA SER A 9 -11.43 -5.62 -0.90
C SER A 9 -10.57 -4.85 0.08
N VAL A 10 -11.24 -4.01 0.88
CA VAL A 10 -10.63 -3.24 1.98
C VAL A 10 -11.51 -3.35 3.21
N VAL A 11 -10.89 -3.55 4.37
CA VAL A 11 -11.49 -3.36 5.68
C VAL A 11 -10.69 -2.34 6.46
N ALA A 12 -11.36 -1.52 7.28
CA ALA A 12 -10.70 -0.50 8.08
C ALA A 12 -11.38 -0.35 9.45
N ASN A 13 -10.58 -0.03 10.46
CA ASN A 13 -11.03 0.32 11.79
C ASN A 13 -10.18 1.46 12.35
N GLY A 14 -10.77 2.30 13.20
CA GLY A 14 -10.08 3.43 13.79
C GLY A 14 -11.05 4.42 14.43
N GLY A 15 -10.57 5.64 14.68
CA GLY A 15 -11.38 6.68 15.29
C GLY A 15 -10.62 7.98 15.51
N ILE A 16 -11.31 8.92 16.16
CA ILE A 16 -10.73 10.16 16.67
C ILE A 16 -10.51 9.97 18.17
N TYR A 17 -9.31 9.52 18.53
CA TYR A 17 -9.00 9.18 19.92
C TYR A 17 -8.36 10.33 20.67
N GLN A 18 -7.52 11.09 20.00
CA GLN A 18 -6.72 12.15 20.62
C GLN A 18 -7.24 13.55 20.29
N TRP A 19 -7.47 13.86 19.04
CA TRP A 19 -7.69 15.25 18.60
C TRP A 19 -9.18 15.61 18.53
N LYS A 20 -9.68 16.27 19.56
CA LYS A 20 -11.09 16.66 19.73
C LYS A 20 -11.37 18.07 19.16
N ASP A 21 -10.82 18.40 18.01
CA ASP A 21 -10.87 19.73 17.37
C ASP A 21 -12.01 19.90 16.35
N GLY A 22 -12.94 18.93 16.29
CA GLY A 22 -14.07 18.94 15.35
C GLY A 22 -13.77 18.31 13.99
N ARG A 23 -12.56 17.72 13.79
CA ARG A 23 -12.25 16.99 12.56
C ARG A 23 -13.18 15.81 12.35
N LYS A 24 -13.37 15.45 11.07
CA LYS A 24 -14.15 14.26 10.69
C LYS A 24 -13.26 13.07 10.30
N ASN A 25 -12.01 13.35 9.94
CA ASN A 25 -11.05 12.29 9.59
C ASN A 25 -10.44 11.72 10.87
N TRP A 26 -10.26 10.42 10.88
CA TRP A 26 -9.67 9.72 12.00
C TRP A 26 -8.20 10.11 12.20
N ASP A 27 -7.79 10.23 13.45
CA ASP A 27 -6.40 10.45 13.84
C ASP A 27 -5.63 9.14 14.03
N THR A 28 -6.35 8.04 14.15
CA THR A 28 -5.78 6.70 14.28
C THR A 28 -6.60 5.73 13.46
N MET A 29 -5.95 5.00 12.56
CA MET A 29 -6.65 3.97 11.80
C MET A 29 -5.71 2.83 11.41
N THR A 30 -6.30 1.66 11.22
CA THR A 30 -5.68 0.51 10.57
C THR A 30 -6.59 0.06 9.43
N ALA A 31 -6.00 -0.18 8.27
CA ALA A 31 -6.70 -0.73 7.13
C ALA A 31 -5.95 -1.97 6.60
N VAL A 32 -6.70 -2.94 6.12
CA VAL A 32 -6.17 -4.12 5.42
C VAL A 32 -6.71 -4.11 4.01
N PHE A 33 -5.81 -4.09 3.05
CA PHE A 33 -6.08 -4.16 1.63
C PHE A 33 -5.78 -5.57 1.16
N ASP A 34 -6.74 -6.22 0.55
CA ASP A 34 -6.59 -7.54 -0.02
C ASP A 34 -6.48 -7.43 -1.54
N TYR A 35 -5.32 -7.80 -2.08
CA TYR A 35 -5.02 -7.73 -3.51
C TYR A 35 -5.01 -9.13 -4.11
N GLY A 36 -5.63 -9.28 -5.26
CA GLY A 36 -5.67 -10.52 -6.02
C GLY A 36 -6.84 -10.55 -7.00
N PRO A 37 -6.96 -11.60 -7.82
CA PRO A 37 -8.09 -11.77 -8.70
C PRO A 37 -9.40 -11.87 -7.91
N GLN A 38 -10.48 -11.29 -8.43
CA GLN A 38 -11.79 -11.29 -7.74
C GLN A 38 -12.35 -12.70 -7.51
N ASN A 39 -12.05 -13.62 -8.41
CA ASN A 39 -12.61 -14.99 -8.40
C ASN A 39 -11.63 -16.05 -7.85
N ASP A 40 -10.47 -15.64 -7.38
CA ASP A 40 -9.47 -16.55 -6.84
C ASP A 40 -8.90 -16.00 -5.53
N LEU A 41 -9.42 -16.49 -4.42
CA LEU A 41 -8.96 -16.12 -3.09
C LEU A 41 -7.66 -16.82 -2.67
N ALA A 42 -7.21 -17.82 -3.43
CA ALA A 42 -5.96 -18.52 -3.15
C ALA A 42 -4.74 -17.74 -3.69
N THR A 43 -4.98 -16.78 -4.59
CA THR A 43 -3.93 -15.97 -5.21
C THR A 43 -4.04 -14.52 -4.72
N GLY A 44 -2.93 -13.96 -4.29
CA GLY A 44 -2.87 -12.55 -3.88
C GLY A 44 -1.94 -12.29 -2.71
N PHE A 45 -2.09 -11.12 -2.14
CA PHE A 45 -1.35 -10.67 -0.95
C PHE A 45 -2.15 -9.61 -0.20
N GLN A 46 -1.77 -9.35 1.03
CA GLN A 46 -2.38 -8.31 1.85
C GLN A 46 -1.38 -7.18 2.13
N VAL A 47 -1.90 -5.95 2.15
CA VAL A 47 -1.20 -4.78 2.66
C VAL A 47 -1.92 -4.34 3.93
N THR A 48 -1.20 -4.24 5.03
CA THR A 48 -1.69 -3.63 6.27
C THR A 48 -1.14 -2.22 6.35
N PHE A 49 -2.02 -1.25 6.48
CA PHE A 49 -1.68 0.16 6.69
C PHE A 49 -2.10 0.59 8.08
N GLY A 50 -1.20 1.22 8.81
CA GLY A 50 -1.50 1.83 10.10
C GLY A 50 -1.09 3.30 10.12
N SER A 51 -1.97 4.16 10.65
CA SER A 51 -1.68 5.58 10.85
C SER A 51 -2.03 5.99 12.28
N ARG A 52 -1.13 6.75 12.91
CA ARG A 52 -1.29 7.29 14.27
C ARG A 52 -0.76 8.72 14.27
N MET A 53 -1.63 9.65 13.94
CA MET A 53 -1.23 11.06 13.73
C MET A 53 -0.92 11.82 15.02
N HIS A 54 -1.12 11.22 16.17
CA HIS A 54 -0.81 11.78 17.49
C HIS A 54 0.49 11.21 18.10
N ASN A 55 1.18 10.34 17.39
CA ASN A 55 2.46 9.77 17.82
C ASN A 55 3.59 10.53 17.12
N GLY A 56 4.57 10.97 17.89
CA GLY A 56 5.74 11.71 17.38
C GLY A 56 6.81 10.83 16.71
N ASP A 57 6.57 9.54 16.51
CA ASP A 57 7.46 8.69 15.71
C ASP A 57 7.27 9.01 14.23
N GLU A 58 8.23 9.75 13.68
CA GLU A 58 8.24 10.19 12.29
C GLU A 58 8.76 9.13 11.32
N ASN A 59 9.20 7.98 11.82
CA ASN A 59 9.76 6.94 10.98
C ASN A 59 8.67 5.95 10.53
N PRO A 60 8.19 6.06 9.29
CA PRO A 60 7.27 5.08 8.76
C PRO A 60 7.97 3.72 8.68
N SER A 61 7.30 2.67 9.11
CA SER A 61 7.78 1.30 8.93
C SER A 61 7.18 0.71 7.66
N GLU A 62 8.03 0.24 6.75
CA GLU A 62 7.60 -0.41 5.53
C GLU A 62 8.39 -1.70 5.35
N ILE A 63 7.70 -2.83 5.43
CA ILE A 63 8.29 -4.15 5.36
C ILE A 63 7.44 -5.01 4.42
N TYR A 64 8.12 -5.66 3.48
CA TYR A 64 7.52 -6.60 2.54
C TYR A 64 7.92 -8.02 2.92
N TYR A 65 6.94 -8.87 3.15
CA TYR A 65 7.14 -10.27 3.51
C TYR A 65 6.84 -11.19 2.33
N SER A 66 7.66 -12.20 2.16
CA SER A 66 7.46 -13.26 1.18
C SER A 66 7.87 -14.63 1.75
N ASN A 67 7.56 -15.69 1.01
CA ASN A 67 8.02 -17.04 1.37
C ASN A 67 9.56 -17.17 1.36
N GLY A 68 10.26 -16.27 0.68
CA GLY A 68 11.72 -16.24 0.65
C GLY A 68 12.36 -15.43 1.80
N GLY A 69 11.60 -14.58 2.48
CA GLY A 69 12.11 -13.69 3.52
C GLY A 69 11.46 -12.31 3.51
N GLU A 70 12.21 -11.30 3.89
CA GLU A 70 11.70 -9.92 3.99
C GLU A 70 12.58 -8.90 3.24
N LEU A 71 11.92 -7.87 2.70
CA LEU A 71 12.54 -6.58 2.39
C LEU A 71 12.11 -5.59 3.46
N ASN A 72 13.06 -5.07 4.21
CA ASN A 72 12.83 -4.13 5.30
C ASN A 72 13.40 -2.76 4.94
N LEU A 73 12.54 -1.79 4.67
CA LEU A 73 12.97 -0.43 4.28
C LEU A 73 13.41 0.42 5.47
N ILE A 74 13.15 0.01 6.71
CA ILE A 74 13.68 0.68 7.90
C ILE A 74 15.19 0.44 7.98
N SER A 75 15.60 -0.82 7.86
CA SER A 75 17.00 -1.21 7.86
C SER A 75 17.66 -1.13 6.48
N ASN A 76 16.89 -0.90 5.41
CA ASN A 76 17.32 -0.97 4.01
C ASN A 76 18.00 -2.31 3.67
N LYS A 77 17.36 -3.40 4.07
CA LYS A 77 17.94 -4.74 3.95
C LYS A 77 16.95 -5.74 3.37
N VAL A 78 17.43 -6.60 2.48
CA VAL A 78 16.78 -7.85 2.09
C VAL A 78 17.43 -8.97 2.89
N SER A 79 16.64 -9.90 3.41
CA SER A 79 17.14 -11.06 4.15
C SER A 79 16.19 -12.25 4.06
N SER A 80 16.68 -13.43 4.40
CA SER A 80 15.89 -14.65 4.52
C SER A 80 15.04 -14.73 5.80
N LYS A 81 15.07 -13.69 6.63
CA LYS A 81 14.32 -13.66 7.89
C LYS A 81 12.82 -13.89 7.67
N GLY A 82 12.25 -14.87 8.38
CA GLY A 82 10.85 -15.25 8.21
C GLY A 82 10.54 -16.09 6.97
N GLY A 83 11.52 -16.35 6.11
CA GLY A 83 11.34 -17.20 4.94
C GLY A 83 11.14 -18.67 5.30
N LEU A 84 10.53 -19.43 4.38
CA LEU A 84 10.29 -20.86 4.55
C LEU A 84 11.61 -21.63 4.53
N THR A 85 11.91 -22.31 5.62
CA THR A 85 13.02 -23.26 5.67
C THR A 85 12.74 -24.44 4.74
N GLN A 86 13.79 -25.17 4.33
CA GLN A 86 13.65 -26.34 3.47
C GLN A 86 12.62 -27.35 4.02
N ARG A 87 12.67 -27.65 5.32
CA ARG A 87 11.73 -28.56 6.00
C ARG A 87 10.27 -28.08 5.91
N LEU A 88 10.02 -26.78 6.10
CA LEU A 88 8.66 -26.22 6.03
C LEU A 88 8.15 -26.20 4.59
N ALA A 89 9.00 -25.82 3.63
CA ALA A 89 8.66 -25.82 2.22
C ALA A 89 8.26 -27.23 1.73
N GLU A 90 9.06 -28.23 2.07
CA GLU A 90 8.77 -29.63 1.74
C GLU A 90 7.44 -30.11 2.34
N ALA A 91 7.18 -29.77 3.63
CA ALA A 91 5.91 -30.12 4.28
C ALA A 91 4.69 -29.45 3.61
N MET A 92 4.86 -28.33 2.91
CA MET A 92 3.84 -27.60 2.19
C MET A 92 3.79 -27.95 0.69
N GLY A 93 4.63 -28.88 0.22
CA GLY A 93 4.76 -29.21 -1.20
C GLY A 93 5.36 -28.08 -2.05
N MET A 94 6.16 -27.22 -1.44
CA MET A 94 6.79 -26.06 -2.07
C MET A 94 8.31 -26.21 -2.14
N GLN A 95 8.95 -25.36 -2.91
CA GLN A 95 10.41 -25.22 -2.90
C GLN A 95 10.82 -24.07 -1.96
N ALA A 96 11.87 -24.27 -1.19
CA ALA A 96 12.48 -23.21 -0.41
C ALA A 96 13.28 -22.28 -1.33
N ASN A 97 12.88 -21.03 -1.41
CA ASN A 97 13.53 -19.98 -2.20
C ASN A 97 13.98 -18.85 -1.27
N LEU A 98 14.87 -19.15 -0.33
CA LEU A 98 15.35 -18.16 0.63
C LEU A 98 16.13 -17.05 -0.09
N LEU A 99 15.76 -15.81 0.26
CA LEU A 99 16.42 -14.62 -0.29
C LEU A 99 17.85 -14.50 0.26
N PRO A 100 18.82 -14.12 -0.59
CA PRO A 100 20.15 -13.79 -0.11
C PRO A 100 20.12 -12.51 0.74
N GLU A 101 21.08 -12.36 1.64
CA GLU A 101 21.26 -11.09 2.33
C GLU A 101 21.79 -10.03 1.36
N TYR A 102 21.10 -8.89 1.33
CA TYR A 102 21.46 -7.75 0.51
C TYR A 102 21.16 -6.44 1.24
N ASN A 103 22.13 -5.53 1.26
CA ASN A 103 21.93 -4.19 1.79
C ASN A 103 21.66 -3.23 0.62
N LEU A 104 20.56 -2.52 0.67
CA LEU A 104 20.24 -1.47 -0.30
C LEU A 104 21.28 -0.35 -0.18
N ALA A 105 21.79 0.11 -1.31
CA ALA A 105 22.72 1.23 -1.33
C ALA A 105 22.03 2.50 -0.78
N LYS A 106 22.81 3.42 -0.21
CA LYS A 106 22.26 4.70 0.31
C LYS A 106 21.54 5.52 -0.76
N SER A 107 21.94 5.39 -2.02
CA SER A 107 21.30 6.04 -3.19
C SER A 107 19.95 5.42 -3.56
N GLU A 108 19.66 4.21 -3.10
CA GLU A 108 18.41 3.48 -3.34
C GLU A 108 17.42 3.64 -2.18
N LYS A 109 17.79 4.40 -1.14
CA LYS A 109 16.90 4.65 -0.01
C LYS A 109 15.62 5.33 -0.48
N VAL A 110 14.52 4.62 -0.38
CA VAL A 110 13.20 5.21 -0.49
C VAL A 110 12.95 6.00 0.80
N VAL A 111 12.86 7.31 0.68
CA VAL A 111 12.42 8.15 1.80
C VAL A 111 10.91 8.11 1.81
N ALA A 112 10.35 7.41 2.78
CA ALA A 112 8.90 7.19 2.89
C ALA A 112 8.10 8.43 3.32
N SER A 113 8.75 9.55 3.66
CA SER A 113 8.08 10.80 3.95
C SER A 113 8.30 11.81 2.83
N ALA A 114 7.28 12.04 2.03
CA ALA A 114 7.23 13.17 1.11
C ALA A 114 7.18 14.46 1.94
N ASN A 115 8.32 15.07 2.16
CA ASN A 115 8.37 16.41 2.71
C ASN A 115 8.03 17.41 1.60
N THR A 116 6.95 18.12 1.78
CA THR A 116 6.30 18.99 0.80
C THR A 116 7.15 20.21 0.47
N GLY A 117 8.16 20.14 -0.28
CA GLY A 117 8.66 21.36 -0.86
C GLY A 117 10.15 21.48 -1.07
N GLY A 118 10.90 20.42 -0.97
CA GLY A 118 12.33 20.55 -1.21
C GLY A 118 13.11 19.25 -1.24
N ASP A 119 12.42 18.11 -1.06
CA ASP A 119 13.09 16.84 -1.15
C ASP A 119 13.43 16.48 -2.61
N ALA A 120 14.50 15.71 -2.77
CA ALA A 120 15.00 15.33 -4.09
C ALA A 120 14.02 14.50 -4.89
N LEU A 121 13.15 13.69 -4.24
CA LEU A 121 12.17 12.83 -4.89
C LEU A 121 11.02 13.66 -5.48
N THR A 122 10.47 14.60 -4.70
CA THR A 122 9.44 15.53 -5.18
C THR A 122 9.97 16.37 -6.33
N SER A 123 11.18 16.89 -6.22
CA SER A 123 11.82 17.67 -7.28
C SER A 123 12.03 16.85 -8.56
N ALA A 124 12.48 15.61 -8.45
CA ALA A 124 12.64 14.71 -9.59
C ALA A 124 11.29 14.34 -10.23
N HIS A 125 10.26 14.12 -9.41
CA HIS A 125 8.91 13.81 -9.87
C HIS A 125 8.30 14.98 -10.68
N VAL A 126 8.36 16.20 -10.13
CA VAL A 126 7.88 17.41 -10.82
C VAL A 126 8.67 17.64 -12.11
N ARG A 127 9.98 17.48 -12.11
CA ARG A 127 10.82 17.59 -13.30
C ARG A 127 10.40 16.60 -14.38
N ASN A 128 10.22 15.32 -14.02
CA ASN A 128 9.74 14.30 -14.94
C ASN A 128 8.39 14.69 -15.58
N TRP A 129 7.45 15.18 -14.76
CA TRP A 129 6.17 15.66 -15.28
C TRP A 129 6.33 16.81 -16.27
N MET A 130 7.13 17.83 -15.95
CA MET A 130 7.41 18.98 -16.83
C MET A 130 8.08 18.56 -18.15
N GLU A 131 9.02 17.63 -18.11
CA GLU A 131 9.68 17.05 -19.29
C GLU A 131 8.69 16.26 -20.15
N CYS A 132 7.78 15.52 -19.54
CA CYS A 132 6.74 14.78 -20.26
C CYS A 132 5.72 15.70 -20.93
N ILE A 133 5.38 16.86 -20.34
CA ILE A 133 4.56 17.87 -21.00
C ILE A 133 5.22 18.34 -22.32
N ARG A 134 6.53 18.57 -22.30
CA ARG A 134 7.28 19.04 -23.50
C ARG A 134 7.46 17.93 -24.53
N SER A 135 7.83 16.74 -24.08
CA SER A 135 8.15 15.60 -24.97
C SER A 135 6.93 14.80 -25.42
N ARG A 136 5.75 15.03 -24.81
CA ARG A 136 4.53 14.23 -24.98
C ARG A 136 4.70 12.74 -24.65
N LYS A 137 5.70 12.40 -23.85
CA LYS A 137 5.89 11.06 -23.29
C LYS A 137 5.04 10.87 -22.05
N GLN A 138 4.77 9.61 -21.70
CA GLN A 138 4.07 9.27 -20.47
C GLN A 138 4.99 9.53 -19.26
N PRO A 139 4.49 10.17 -18.18
CA PRO A 139 5.27 10.37 -16.96
C PRO A 139 5.42 9.06 -16.16
N ASN A 140 6.37 9.05 -15.25
CA ASN A 140 6.58 7.91 -14.33
C ASN A 140 5.35 7.61 -13.46
N ALA A 141 4.57 8.63 -13.12
CA ALA A 141 3.27 8.49 -12.47
C ALA A 141 2.16 8.98 -13.41
N PRO A 142 1.65 8.10 -14.27
CA PRO A 142 0.56 8.43 -15.19
C PRO A 142 -0.77 8.55 -14.44
N VAL A 143 -1.79 9.10 -15.12
CA VAL A 143 -3.13 9.30 -14.53
C VAL A 143 -3.76 8.00 -14.03
N GLU A 144 -3.47 6.89 -14.68
CA GLU A 144 -3.93 5.55 -14.29
C GLU A 144 -3.41 5.16 -12.90
N ALA A 145 -2.14 5.46 -12.60
CA ALA A 145 -1.59 5.20 -11.27
C ALA A 145 -2.33 6.01 -10.19
N GLY A 146 -2.62 7.28 -10.45
CA GLY A 146 -3.44 8.11 -9.57
C GLY A 146 -4.86 7.60 -9.42
N TYR A 147 -5.47 7.15 -10.51
CA TYR A 147 -6.81 6.59 -10.52
C TYR A 147 -6.93 5.35 -9.64
N TYR A 148 -6.05 4.36 -9.82
CA TYR A 148 -6.08 3.14 -9.02
C TYR A 148 -5.75 3.37 -7.54
N HIS A 149 -4.85 4.30 -7.25
CA HIS A 149 -4.59 4.73 -5.89
C HIS A 149 -5.82 5.38 -5.25
N SER A 150 -6.55 6.19 -6.02
CA SER A 150 -7.78 6.84 -5.55
C SER A 150 -8.89 5.84 -5.24
N ILE A 151 -9.02 4.75 -6.01
CA ILE A 151 -9.95 3.66 -5.72
C ILE A 151 -9.66 3.07 -4.33
N ALA A 152 -8.40 2.74 -4.03
CA ALA A 152 -8.01 2.20 -2.72
C ALA A 152 -8.35 3.17 -1.57
N ASN A 153 -8.12 4.48 -1.77
CA ASN A 153 -8.47 5.52 -0.79
C ASN A 153 -9.97 5.65 -0.57
N ILE A 154 -10.78 5.62 -1.64
CA ILE A 154 -12.25 5.67 -1.53
C ILE A 154 -12.77 4.41 -0.85
N MET A 155 -12.26 3.23 -1.19
CA MET A 155 -12.61 1.98 -0.51
C MET A 155 -12.28 2.03 0.98
N THR A 156 -11.12 2.59 1.35
CA THR A 156 -10.73 2.77 2.76
C THR A 156 -11.70 3.72 3.48
N THR A 157 -12.05 4.83 2.85
CA THR A 157 -13.03 5.78 3.40
C THR A 157 -14.40 5.12 3.55
N ALA A 158 -14.85 4.36 2.56
CA ALA A 158 -16.12 3.66 2.60
C ALA A 158 -16.14 2.62 3.74
N ALA A 159 -15.09 1.80 3.86
CA ALA A 159 -14.95 0.81 4.93
C ALA A 159 -14.95 1.48 6.31
N SER A 160 -14.17 2.57 6.48
CA SER A 160 -14.04 3.26 7.77
C SER A 160 -15.35 3.94 8.21
N ARG A 161 -16.12 4.52 7.28
CA ARG A 161 -17.37 5.22 7.60
C ARG A 161 -18.55 4.29 7.84
N THR A 162 -18.54 3.11 7.22
CA THR A 162 -19.67 2.19 7.26
C THR A 162 -19.46 0.98 8.18
N GLY A 163 -18.20 0.66 8.50
CA GLY A 163 -17.84 -0.57 9.22
C GLY A 163 -17.97 -1.86 8.39
N PHE A 164 -18.32 -1.73 7.11
CA PHE A 164 -18.43 -2.88 6.20
C PHE A 164 -17.17 -3.03 5.34
N LYS A 165 -16.92 -4.25 4.88
CA LYS A 165 -15.92 -4.52 3.85
C LYS A 165 -16.30 -3.77 2.57
N ALA A 166 -15.38 -2.96 2.04
CA ALA A 166 -15.53 -2.29 0.76
C ALA A 166 -14.97 -3.16 -0.38
N THR A 167 -15.65 -3.13 -1.52
CA THR A 167 -15.21 -3.74 -2.79
C THR A 167 -15.36 -2.72 -3.91
N PHE A 168 -14.72 -2.98 -5.05
CA PHE A 168 -14.85 -2.14 -6.24
C PHE A 168 -15.48 -2.95 -7.36
N ASP A 169 -16.52 -2.41 -7.97
CA ASP A 169 -17.16 -2.98 -9.16
C ASP A 169 -16.56 -2.33 -10.41
N GLU A 170 -15.75 -3.10 -11.15
CA GLU A 170 -15.06 -2.63 -12.35
C GLU A 170 -16.04 -2.28 -13.49
N LYS A 171 -17.24 -2.88 -13.53
CA LYS A 171 -18.21 -2.62 -14.60
C LYS A 171 -18.92 -1.28 -14.41
N THR A 172 -19.32 -1.01 -13.18
CA THR A 172 -20.02 0.25 -12.84
C THR A 172 -19.07 1.35 -12.41
N GLN A 173 -17.80 1.02 -12.14
CA GLN A 173 -16.78 1.93 -11.59
C GLN A 173 -17.21 2.52 -10.23
N GLU A 174 -17.86 1.71 -9.41
CA GLU A 174 -18.43 2.12 -8.14
C GLU A 174 -17.81 1.36 -6.96
N VAL A 175 -17.61 2.06 -5.85
CA VAL A 175 -17.25 1.42 -4.58
C VAL A 175 -18.50 0.92 -3.87
N MET A 176 -18.50 -0.34 -3.47
CA MET A 176 -19.62 -1.03 -2.85
C MET A 176 -19.32 -1.35 -1.38
N VAL A 177 -20.30 -1.15 -0.51
CA VAL A 177 -20.26 -1.51 0.91
C VAL A 177 -21.61 -2.09 1.33
N GLY A 178 -21.59 -3.25 1.99
CA GLY A 178 -22.84 -3.89 2.44
C GLY A 178 -23.87 -4.11 1.32
N GLY A 179 -23.42 -4.37 0.07
CA GLY A 179 -24.27 -4.57 -1.09
C GLY A 179 -24.87 -3.28 -1.70
N LYS A 180 -24.44 -2.10 -1.26
CA LYS A 180 -24.90 -0.80 -1.77
C LYS A 180 -23.74 0.02 -2.29
N VAL A 181 -24.00 0.90 -3.26
CA VAL A 181 -23.04 1.90 -3.72
C VAL A 181 -22.73 2.88 -2.60
N PHE A 182 -21.45 3.08 -2.32
CA PHE A 182 -21.01 4.10 -1.38
C PHE A 182 -21.19 5.50 -2.00
N ARG A 183 -21.79 6.40 -1.24
CA ARG A 183 -21.88 7.83 -1.56
C ARG A 183 -21.28 8.64 -0.41
N TYR A 184 -20.54 9.70 -0.74
CA TYR A 184 -19.93 10.63 0.21
C TYR A 184 -20.99 11.43 0.97
#